data_ed5a6d38c7a5750973d1456df64b9aef
#
_entry.id   ed5a6d38c7a5750973d1456df64b9aef
#
_cell.length_a   1.000
_cell.length_b   1.000
_cell.length_c   1.000
_cell.angle_alpha   90.00
_cell.angle_beta   90.00
_cell.angle_gamma   90.00
#
_symmetry.space_group_name_H-M   'P 1'
#
loop_
_entity.id
_entity.type
_entity.pdbx_description
1 polymer ?
#
loop_
_entity_poly.entity_id
_entity_poly.type
_entity_poly.pdbx_seq_one_letter_code
_entity_poly.pdbx_strand_id
1 'polypeptide(L)'
;MNDVTAQASTPDESADENADESGGVSGTVASGRPRRVILMALPVVLVAAAVAGAAVYTKNSVDAADRSARTRLWEEPAHKPGKDPAGDVARGRVSTGLSKLLLPVPAGYRLGPDNGELGNDGELSGKKATAAMKLNARGLAGKERRAYEKRIDKLRIEGIAARSYTGDDNTLSISTEIMRMKDKKAVRNHYAFKTGLFESIGIFRTEPKIKEHTRNARCYVLRKDEDSITSMNCLAYDGELSISLSASGTKPFDRAAVAELLKDQLDHIASPGEYI
;
A
#
# COMPACT_ATOMS: atom_id res chain seq x y z
N MET A 1 38.93 19.10 -5.84
CA MET A 1 39.01 19.94 -7.03
C MET A 1 37.81 19.69 -7.87
N ASN A 2 37.08 20.73 -8.01
CA ASN A 2 35.95 21.15 -8.83
C ASN A 2 34.54 20.92 -8.25
N ASP A 3 34.15 21.99 -7.55
CA ASP A 3 32.83 22.54 -7.38
C ASP A 3 32.09 22.75 -8.70
N VAL A 4 30.79 22.44 -8.73
CA VAL A 4 29.81 23.18 -9.56
C VAL A 4 28.50 23.28 -8.78
N THR A 5 28.36 24.44 -8.17
CA THR A 5 27.11 25.01 -7.65
C THR A 5 26.28 25.53 -8.84
N ALA A 6 25.00 25.20 -8.88
CA ALA A 6 24.01 25.86 -9.72
C ALA A 6 22.88 26.41 -8.82
N GLN A 7 22.87 27.73 -8.73
CA GLN A 7 21.85 28.57 -8.09
C GLN A 7 20.61 28.68 -8.97
N ALA A 8 19.45 28.51 -8.38
CA ALA A 8 18.16 28.89 -8.94
C ALA A 8 17.82 30.31 -8.45
N SER A 9 17.55 31.20 -9.39
CA SER A 9 17.14 32.59 -9.16
C SER A 9 15.62 32.69 -9.16
N THR A 10 15.07 33.26 -8.12
CA THR A 10 13.71 33.81 -8.02
C THR A 10 13.69 35.23 -8.57
N PRO A 11 12.63 35.69 -9.25
CA PRO A 11 12.41 37.12 -9.47
C PRO A 11 11.60 37.73 -8.35
N ASP A 12 12.11 38.82 -7.87
CA ASP A 12 11.61 39.71 -6.85
C ASP A 12 10.55 40.64 -7.43
N GLU A 13 9.53 40.88 -6.65
CA GLU A 13 8.43 41.80 -6.87
C GLU A 13 8.75 43.07 -6.06
N SER A 14 8.82 44.20 -6.67
CA SER A 14 8.87 45.48 -5.96
C SER A 14 7.95 46.50 -6.61
N ALA A 15 7.03 46.93 -5.79
CA ALA A 15 6.18 48.10 -5.89
C ALA A 15 6.99 49.40 -5.75
N ASP A 16 6.50 50.47 -6.35
CA ASP A 16 6.54 51.85 -5.86
C ASP A 16 5.56 52.66 -6.70
N GLU A 17 4.60 53.20 -6.22
CA GLU A 17 4.19 54.34 -5.37
C GLU A 17 4.68 55.71 -5.83
N ASN A 18 3.69 56.65 -5.88
CA ASN A 18 3.72 58.11 -5.82
C ASN A 18 3.94 58.88 -7.13
N ALA A 19 3.33 59.96 -7.35
CA ALA A 19 2.48 60.92 -6.64
C ALA A 19 1.97 61.98 -7.64
N ASP A 20 0.80 62.44 -7.38
CA ASP A 20 0.33 63.83 -7.32
C ASP A 20 1.04 64.90 -8.17
N GLU A 21 0.30 65.63 -8.97
CA GLU A 21 0.11 67.07 -8.77
C GLU A 21 -0.87 67.71 -9.77
N SER A 22 -1.62 68.58 -9.23
CA SER A 22 -2.62 69.48 -9.74
C SER A 22 -2.17 70.45 -10.85
N GLY A 23 -3.08 70.85 -11.65
CA GLY A 23 -2.91 72.01 -12.51
C GLY A 23 -4.14 72.28 -13.37
N GLY A 24 -5.04 73.05 -12.83
CA GLY A 24 -6.13 73.61 -13.63
C GLY A 24 -5.68 74.62 -14.62
N VAL A 25 -6.41 74.87 -15.64
CA VAL A 25 -6.87 76.16 -16.18
C VAL A 25 -7.84 75.95 -17.35
N SER A 26 -8.89 76.65 -17.19
CA SER A 26 -9.89 77.23 -18.13
C SER A 26 -9.60 77.21 -19.65
N GLY A 27 -10.68 76.96 -20.32
CA GLY A 27 -11.05 77.78 -21.46
C GLY A 27 -11.08 77.10 -22.79
N THR A 28 -12.16 77.01 -23.27
CA THR A 28 -12.80 77.49 -24.53
C THR A 28 -13.65 76.47 -25.21
N VAL A 29 -14.87 76.91 -25.35
CA VAL A 29 -15.95 76.30 -26.15
C VAL A 29 -15.50 76.27 -27.62
N ALA A 30 -15.46 75.08 -28.19
CA ALA A 30 -15.47 74.88 -29.61
C ALA A 30 -16.46 73.75 -29.95
N SER A 31 -17.62 74.18 -30.47
CA SER A 31 -18.59 73.32 -31.06
C SER A 31 -18.00 72.55 -32.25
N GLY A 32 -18.02 71.21 -32.16
CA GLY A 32 -17.51 70.41 -33.25
C GLY A 32 -17.86 68.92 -33.14
N ARG A 33 -19.01 68.57 -33.70
CA ARG A 33 -19.37 67.25 -34.21
C ARG A 33 -19.59 66.10 -33.21
N PRO A 34 -20.88 65.86 -32.86
CA PRO A 34 -21.25 64.74 -31.98
C PRO A 34 -20.99 63.33 -32.58
N ARG A 35 -20.73 63.21 -33.88
CA ARG A 35 -20.55 61.93 -34.56
C ARG A 35 -19.26 61.19 -34.21
N ARG A 36 -18.16 61.87 -33.87
CA ARG A 36 -16.88 61.21 -33.53
C ARG A 36 -16.85 60.66 -32.08
N VAL A 37 -17.53 61.31 -31.15
CA VAL A 37 -17.66 60.87 -29.77
C VAL A 37 -18.52 59.61 -29.68
N ILE A 38 -19.60 59.54 -30.48
CA ILE A 38 -20.48 58.33 -30.53
C ILE A 38 -19.71 57.14 -31.10
N LEU A 39 -18.86 57.32 -32.12
CA LEU A 39 -18.06 56.25 -32.72
C LEU A 39 -16.98 55.70 -31.79
N MET A 40 -16.42 56.50 -30.87
CA MET A 40 -15.44 56.06 -29.87
C MET A 40 -16.12 55.48 -28.60
N ALA A 41 -17.32 55.97 -28.25
CA ALA A 41 -18.05 55.45 -27.08
C ALA A 41 -18.75 54.11 -27.33
N LEU A 42 -19.15 53.86 -28.58
CA LEU A 42 -19.92 52.63 -28.93
C LEU A 42 -19.17 51.33 -28.56
N PRO A 43 -17.88 51.12 -28.87
CA PRO A 43 -17.17 49.89 -28.48
C PRO A 43 -17.02 49.74 -26.96
N VAL A 44 -16.85 50.83 -26.23
CA VAL A 44 -16.76 50.80 -24.77
C VAL A 44 -18.07 50.42 -24.15
N VAL A 45 -19.17 50.95 -24.63
CA VAL A 45 -20.51 50.60 -24.16
C VAL A 45 -20.83 49.14 -24.49
N LEU A 46 -20.47 48.67 -25.69
CA LEU A 46 -20.66 47.23 -26.05
C LEU A 46 -19.87 46.30 -25.17
N VAL A 47 -18.62 46.61 -24.88
CA VAL A 47 -17.78 45.82 -23.97
C VAL A 47 -18.36 45.83 -22.55
N ALA A 48 -18.73 47.01 -22.05
CA ALA A 48 -19.36 47.09 -20.71
C ALA A 48 -20.67 46.33 -20.62
N ALA A 49 -21.51 46.36 -21.66
CA ALA A 49 -22.76 45.60 -21.74
C ALA A 49 -22.49 44.07 -21.80
N ALA A 50 -21.47 43.64 -22.55
CA ALA A 50 -21.05 42.26 -22.65
C ALA A 50 -20.52 41.73 -21.30
N VAL A 51 -19.72 42.50 -20.60
CA VAL A 51 -19.19 42.13 -19.26
C VAL A 51 -20.32 42.08 -18.23
N ALA A 52 -21.22 43.08 -18.23
CA ALA A 52 -22.37 43.07 -17.33
C ALA A 52 -23.31 41.90 -17.64
N GLY A 53 -23.57 41.62 -18.91
CA GLY A 53 -24.37 40.48 -19.34
C GLY A 53 -23.77 39.13 -18.94
N ALA A 54 -22.44 38.98 -19.10
CA ALA A 54 -21.71 37.78 -18.66
C ALA A 54 -21.75 37.62 -17.14
N ALA A 55 -21.60 38.68 -16.37
CA ALA A 55 -21.70 38.67 -14.91
C ALA A 55 -23.08 38.26 -14.39
N VAL A 56 -24.15 38.81 -15.02
CA VAL A 56 -25.51 38.43 -14.68
C VAL A 56 -25.81 36.98 -15.06
N TYR A 57 -25.33 36.54 -16.24
CA TYR A 57 -25.52 35.18 -16.70
C TYR A 57 -24.81 34.18 -15.76
N THR A 58 -23.55 34.44 -15.40
CA THR A 58 -22.81 33.61 -14.46
C THR A 58 -23.44 33.55 -13.08
N LYS A 59 -23.89 34.72 -12.57
CA LYS A 59 -24.59 34.76 -11.29
C LYS A 59 -25.87 33.93 -11.32
N ASN A 60 -26.71 34.11 -12.32
CA ASN A 60 -27.95 33.35 -12.46
C ASN A 60 -27.70 31.85 -12.64
N SER A 61 -26.66 31.47 -13.38
CA SER A 61 -26.28 30.09 -13.57
C SER A 61 -25.77 29.45 -12.26
N VAL A 62 -25.04 30.19 -11.46
CA VAL A 62 -24.52 29.73 -10.16
C VAL A 62 -25.66 29.66 -9.12
N ASP A 63 -26.58 30.65 -9.14
CA ASP A 63 -27.72 30.65 -8.22
C ASP A 63 -28.78 29.59 -8.58
N ALA A 64 -28.91 29.26 -9.87
CA ALA A 64 -29.77 28.18 -10.35
C ALA A 64 -29.11 26.78 -10.25
N ALA A 65 -27.81 26.68 -9.98
CA ALA A 65 -27.14 25.41 -9.82
C ALA A 65 -27.66 24.67 -8.58
N ASP A 66 -28.12 23.45 -8.79
CA ASP A 66 -28.57 22.57 -7.70
C ASP A 66 -27.40 22.22 -6.78
N ARG A 67 -27.29 22.95 -5.66
CA ARG A 67 -26.29 22.72 -4.62
C ARG A 67 -26.64 21.56 -3.70
N SER A 68 -27.85 21.02 -3.86
CA SER A 68 -28.31 19.86 -3.09
C SER A 68 -28.11 18.53 -3.81
N ALA A 69 -27.55 18.54 -5.01
CA ALA A 69 -27.23 17.32 -5.74
C ALA A 69 -26.40 16.40 -4.86
N ARG A 70 -27.02 15.32 -4.39
CA ARG A 70 -26.31 14.27 -3.63
C ARG A 70 -25.29 13.64 -4.57
N THR A 71 -24.00 13.90 -4.30
CA THR A 71 -22.92 13.16 -4.92
C THR A 71 -23.02 11.72 -4.44
N ARG A 72 -23.66 10.85 -5.18
CA ARG A 72 -23.58 9.41 -4.94
C ARG A 72 -22.19 8.96 -5.37
N LEU A 73 -21.25 8.90 -4.45
CA LEU A 73 -19.91 8.33 -4.66
C LEU A 73 -19.99 6.83 -4.94
N TRP A 74 -21.09 6.21 -4.58
CA TRP A 74 -21.28 4.77 -4.70
C TRP A 74 -22.78 4.46 -4.90
N GLU A 75 -23.11 3.78 -5.95
CA GLU A 75 -24.39 3.10 -6.09
C GLU A 75 -24.21 1.66 -5.66
N GLU A 76 -24.91 1.26 -4.62
CA GLU A 76 -24.96 -0.14 -4.22
C GLU A 76 -25.50 -0.93 -5.42
N PRO A 77 -24.77 -1.93 -5.93
CA PRO A 77 -25.21 -2.68 -7.09
C PRO A 77 -26.58 -3.30 -6.80
N ALA A 78 -27.55 -3.04 -7.66
CA ALA A 78 -28.92 -3.56 -7.56
C ALA A 78 -28.97 -5.11 -7.67
N HIS A 79 -27.85 -5.75 -7.93
CA HIS A 79 -27.72 -7.20 -7.95
C HIS A 79 -27.37 -7.71 -6.55
N LYS A 80 -28.28 -8.51 -5.97
CA LYS A 80 -27.83 -9.46 -4.95
C LYS A 80 -26.73 -10.30 -5.59
N PRO A 81 -25.53 -10.32 -5.01
CA PRO A 81 -24.46 -11.16 -5.54
C PRO A 81 -25.02 -12.58 -5.70
N GLY A 82 -24.90 -13.14 -6.88
CA GLY A 82 -25.26 -14.53 -7.14
C GLY A 82 -24.46 -15.40 -6.16
N LYS A 83 -24.97 -16.60 -5.88
CA LYS A 83 -24.23 -17.55 -5.05
C LYS A 83 -22.84 -17.72 -5.64
N ASP A 84 -21.82 -17.34 -4.87
CA ASP A 84 -20.43 -17.45 -5.32
C ASP A 84 -20.13 -18.91 -5.69
N PRO A 85 -19.82 -19.22 -6.96
CA PRO A 85 -19.51 -20.57 -7.39
C PRO A 85 -18.25 -21.13 -6.73
N ALA A 86 -17.41 -20.29 -6.11
CA ALA A 86 -16.21 -20.70 -5.38
C ALA A 86 -16.53 -21.30 -3.99
N GLY A 87 -17.80 -21.29 -3.57
CA GLY A 87 -18.21 -21.76 -2.25
C GLY A 87 -17.86 -20.79 -1.13
N ASP A 88 -17.90 -21.25 0.09
CA ASP A 88 -17.55 -20.45 1.26
C ASP A 88 -16.03 -20.32 1.38
N VAL A 89 -15.46 -19.30 0.76
CA VAL A 89 -14.02 -18.97 0.84
C VAL A 89 -13.70 -18.08 2.05
N ALA A 90 -14.67 -17.71 2.87
CA ALA A 90 -14.46 -16.83 4.02
C ALA A 90 -13.46 -17.41 5.01
N ARG A 91 -13.38 -18.73 5.13
CA ARG A 91 -12.42 -19.44 5.98
C ARG A 91 -11.11 -19.81 5.27
N GLY A 92 -10.97 -19.50 3.98
CA GLY A 92 -9.81 -19.82 3.15
C GLY A 92 -9.94 -21.13 2.37
N ARG A 93 -9.13 -21.23 1.30
CA ARG A 93 -9.13 -22.38 0.39
C ARG A 93 -8.41 -23.58 1.02
N VAL A 94 -9.00 -24.75 0.84
CA VAL A 94 -8.44 -26.04 1.29
C VAL A 94 -8.39 -27.05 0.14
N SER A 95 -8.13 -26.54 -1.09
CA SER A 95 -8.23 -27.32 -2.32
C SER A 95 -7.04 -28.27 -2.57
N THR A 96 -5.89 -28.00 -1.98
CA THR A 96 -4.66 -28.76 -2.19
C THR A 96 -4.05 -29.24 -0.88
N GLY A 97 -3.10 -30.18 -0.96
CA GLY A 97 -2.38 -30.66 0.23
C GLY A 97 -1.53 -29.61 0.91
N LEU A 98 -1.16 -28.50 0.23
CA LEU A 98 -0.38 -27.42 0.83
C LEU A 98 -1.30 -26.32 1.38
N SER A 99 -2.36 -25.95 0.65
CA SER A 99 -3.34 -24.96 1.13
C SER A 99 -4.11 -25.43 2.38
N LYS A 100 -4.27 -26.74 2.55
CA LYS A 100 -4.86 -27.34 3.77
C LYS A 100 -4.01 -27.13 5.03
N LEU A 101 -2.73 -26.86 4.87
CA LEU A 101 -1.82 -26.59 6.00
C LEU A 101 -1.86 -25.12 6.45
N LEU A 102 -2.46 -24.23 5.65
CA LEU A 102 -2.69 -22.86 6.09
C LEU A 102 -3.82 -22.82 7.10
N LEU A 103 -3.58 -22.13 8.21
CA LEU A 103 -4.57 -21.95 9.25
C LEU A 103 -5.88 -21.37 8.64
N PRO A 104 -7.04 -21.95 8.85
CA PRO A 104 -8.31 -21.32 8.48
C PRO A 104 -8.43 -19.92 9.08
N VAL A 105 -9.20 -19.04 8.45
CA VAL A 105 -9.37 -17.68 8.97
C VAL A 105 -9.94 -17.73 10.38
N PRO A 106 -9.20 -17.28 11.41
CA PRO A 106 -9.65 -17.37 12.80
C PRO A 106 -10.80 -16.40 13.08
N ALA A 107 -11.51 -16.61 14.18
CA ALA A 107 -12.50 -15.66 14.69
C ALA A 107 -11.85 -14.31 14.97
N GLY A 108 -12.52 -13.21 14.61
CA GLY A 108 -12.00 -11.84 14.72
C GLY A 108 -11.06 -11.42 13.58
N TYR A 109 -10.94 -12.28 12.55
CA TYR A 109 -10.19 -12.00 11.34
C TYR A 109 -11.02 -12.27 10.09
N ARG A 110 -10.64 -11.64 9.00
CA ARG A 110 -11.08 -11.92 7.63
C ARG A 110 -9.89 -12.08 6.71
N LEU A 111 -10.11 -12.51 5.46
CA LEU A 111 -9.06 -12.50 4.45
C LEU A 111 -8.52 -11.08 4.27
N GLY A 112 -7.22 -10.98 4.29
CA GLY A 112 -6.47 -9.73 4.20
C GLY A 112 -6.16 -9.31 2.77
N PRO A 113 -5.24 -8.35 2.59
CA PRO A 113 -4.81 -7.86 1.30
C PRO A 113 -4.02 -8.93 0.52
N ASP A 114 -3.92 -8.74 -0.78
CA ASP A 114 -3.14 -9.61 -1.67
C ASP A 114 -1.65 -9.62 -1.31
N ASN A 115 -1.06 -10.80 -1.33
CA ASN A 115 0.37 -11.03 -1.15
C ASN A 115 1.02 -11.32 -2.52
N GLY A 116 1.26 -10.26 -3.27
CA GLY A 116 1.88 -10.35 -4.60
C GLY A 116 1.15 -11.31 -5.55
N GLU A 117 1.88 -12.21 -6.19
CA GLU A 117 1.33 -13.16 -7.17
C GLU A 117 0.49 -14.29 -6.52
N LEU A 118 0.53 -14.43 -5.20
CA LEU A 118 -0.23 -15.43 -4.46
C LEU A 118 -1.66 -14.97 -4.14
N GLY A 119 -1.97 -13.67 -4.33
CA GLY A 119 -3.23 -13.13 -3.87
C GLY A 119 -3.35 -13.17 -2.33
N ASN A 120 -4.54 -13.06 -1.84
CA ASN A 120 -4.81 -13.13 -0.39
C ASN A 120 -4.98 -14.57 0.14
N ASP A 121 -5.16 -15.54 -0.75
CA ASP A 121 -5.28 -16.96 -0.41
C ASP A 121 -4.96 -17.79 -1.67
N GLY A 122 -3.70 -18.11 -1.88
CA GLY A 122 -3.27 -18.77 -3.10
C GLY A 122 -2.10 -19.71 -2.94
N GLU A 123 -1.82 -20.44 -4.03
CA GLU A 123 -0.75 -21.42 -4.09
C GLU A 123 -0.05 -21.38 -5.44
N LEU A 124 1.26 -21.52 -5.43
CA LEU A 124 2.11 -21.72 -6.59
C LEU A 124 2.80 -23.08 -6.52
N SER A 125 2.73 -23.85 -7.60
CA SER A 125 3.48 -25.10 -7.73
C SER A 125 4.97 -24.88 -7.98
N GLY A 126 5.81 -25.90 -7.75
CA GLY A 126 7.25 -25.86 -7.68
C GLY A 126 7.98 -24.95 -8.68
N LYS A 127 7.71 -25.09 -10.00
CA LYS A 127 8.35 -24.23 -11.00
C LYS A 127 7.94 -22.76 -10.87
N LYS A 128 6.64 -22.49 -10.70
CA LYS A 128 6.12 -21.13 -10.51
C LYS A 128 6.60 -20.54 -9.19
N ALA A 129 6.58 -21.34 -8.12
CA ALA A 129 7.09 -20.96 -6.81
C ALA A 129 8.58 -20.58 -6.84
N THR A 130 9.40 -21.41 -7.50
CA THR A 130 10.83 -21.11 -7.69
C THR A 130 11.03 -19.83 -8.51
N ALA A 131 10.26 -19.62 -9.57
CA ALA A 131 10.32 -18.38 -10.36
C ALA A 131 9.91 -17.16 -9.54
N ALA A 132 8.84 -17.22 -8.79
CA ALA A 132 8.38 -16.14 -7.89
C ALA A 132 9.46 -15.78 -6.87
N MET A 133 10.09 -16.78 -6.23
CA MET A 133 11.20 -16.53 -5.30
C MET A 133 12.41 -15.86 -5.97
N LYS A 134 12.71 -16.20 -7.22
CA LYS A 134 13.80 -15.55 -7.98
C LYS A 134 13.50 -14.09 -8.33
N LEU A 135 12.22 -13.70 -8.42
CA LEU A 135 11.85 -12.31 -8.64
C LEU A 135 12.30 -11.37 -7.52
N ASN A 136 12.46 -11.87 -6.30
CA ASN A 136 13.00 -11.09 -5.18
C ASN A 136 14.46 -10.66 -5.41
N ALA A 137 15.15 -11.22 -6.42
CA ALA A 137 16.49 -10.77 -6.83
C ALA A 137 16.47 -9.59 -7.81
N ARG A 138 15.34 -8.98 -8.12
CA ARG A 138 15.25 -7.88 -9.11
C ARG A 138 16.13 -6.68 -8.76
N GLY A 139 16.34 -6.41 -7.46
CA GLY A 139 17.25 -5.36 -6.97
C GLY A 139 18.74 -5.72 -6.99
N LEU A 140 19.08 -6.99 -7.27
CA LEU A 140 20.45 -7.46 -7.31
C LEU A 140 20.98 -7.49 -8.75
N ALA A 141 22.28 -7.26 -8.93
CA ALA A 141 22.93 -7.30 -10.23
C ALA A 141 24.10 -8.29 -10.26
N GLY A 142 24.51 -8.70 -11.45
CA GLY A 142 25.74 -9.41 -11.69
C GLY A 142 25.92 -10.70 -10.86
N LYS A 143 26.97 -10.74 -10.07
CA LYS A 143 27.38 -11.92 -9.28
C LYS A 143 26.41 -12.23 -8.15
N GLU A 144 25.90 -11.22 -7.47
CA GLU A 144 24.97 -11.33 -6.33
C GLU A 144 23.66 -11.95 -6.76
N ARG A 145 23.10 -11.48 -7.88
CA ARG A 145 21.88 -12.03 -8.47
C ARG A 145 22.04 -13.52 -8.79
N ARG A 146 23.11 -13.88 -9.50
CA ARG A 146 23.37 -15.30 -9.84
C ARG A 146 23.57 -16.17 -8.61
N ALA A 147 24.25 -15.66 -7.57
CA ALA A 147 24.44 -16.38 -6.31
C ALA A 147 23.09 -16.60 -5.59
N TYR A 148 22.21 -15.60 -5.58
CA TYR A 148 20.87 -15.70 -5.02
C TYR A 148 20.04 -16.73 -5.79
N GLU A 149 19.94 -16.62 -7.12
CA GLU A 149 19.18 -17.55 -7.96
C GLU A 149 19.66 -19.00 -7.79
N LYS A 150 20.97 -19.22 -7.78
CA LYS A 150 21.58 -20.55 -7.51
C LYS A 150 21.21 -21.07 -6.12
N ARG A 151 21.10 -20.18 -5.12
CA ARG A 151 20.65 -20.55 -3.79
C ARG A 151 19.19 -21.01 -3.81
N ILE A 152 18.30 -20.27 -4.49
CA ILE A 152 16.89 -20.64 -4.63
C ILE A 152 16.75 -22.00 -5.32
N ASP A 153 17.51 -22.27 -6.37
CA ASP A 153 17.48 -23.58 -7.05
C ASP A 153 17.85 -24.74 -6.12
N LYS A 154 18.78 -24.52 -5.18
CA LYS A 154 19.18 -25.53 -4.19
C LYS A 154 18.10 -25.85 -3.16
N LEU A 155 17.13 -24.97 -2.96
CA LEU A 155 16.03 -25.21 -2.02
C LEU A 155 15.08 -26.30 -2.50
N ARG A 156 15.06 -26.60 -3.80
CA ARG A 156 14.18 -27.62 -4.41
C ARG A 156 12.73 -27.43 -3.96
N ILE A 157 12.22 -26.23 -4.20
CA ILE A 157 10.88 -25.83 -3.79
C ILE A 157 9.84 -26.66 -4.55
N GLU A 158 8.94 -27.30 -3.83
CA GLU A 158 7.84 -28.09 -4.37
C GLU A 158 6.56 -27.28 -4.49
N GLY A 159 6.39 -26.27 -3.67
CA GLY A 159 5.27 -25.34 -3.70
C GLY A 159 5.36 -24.27 -2.63
N ILE A 160 4.59 -23.21 -2.81
CA ILE A 160 4.39 -22.15 -1.85
C ILE A 160 2.88 -21.90 -1.77
N ALA A 161 2.33 -21.87 -0.56
CA ALA A 161 0.97 -21.43 -0.30
C ALA A 161 1.00 -20.24 0.66
N ALA A 162 0.12 -19.27 0.46
CA ALA A 162 0.02 -18.11 1.33
C ALA A 162 -1.44 -17.77 1.61
N ARG A 163 -1.67 -17.25 2.81
CA ARG A 163 -2.93 -16.66 3.23
C ARG A 163 -2.67 -15.42 4.03
N SER A 164 -3.43 -14.37 3.75
CA SER A 164 -3.38 -13.14 4.51
C SER A 164 -4.64 -12.98 5.37
N TYR A 165 -4.46 -12.34 6.51
CA TYR A 165 -5.50 -12.08 7.47
C TYR A 165 -5.50 -10.59 7.82
N THR A 166 -6.67 -10.03 8.06
CA THR A 166 -6.82 -8.68 8.62
C THR A 166 -7.77 -8.76 9.80
N GLY A 167 -7.40 -8.19 10.93
CA GLY A 167 -8.28 -8.05 12.07
C GLY A 167 -9.54 -7.27 11.72
N ASP A 168 -10.67 -7.61 12.32
CA ASP A 168 -11.96 -6.98 12.03
C ASP A 168 -11.95 -5.46 12.31
N ASP A 169 -11.08 -5.02 13.21
CA ASP A 169 -10.84 -3.60 13.54
C ASP A 169 -9.90 -2.87 12.55
N ASN A 170 -9.36 -3.58 11.55
CA ASN A 170 -8.39 -3.08 10.58
C ASN A 170 -7.05 -2.57 11.15
N THR A 171 -6.73 -2.86 12.39
CA THR A 171 -5.49 -2.38 13.03
C THR A 171 -4.30 -3.29 12.75
N LEU A 172 -4.53 -4.56 12.39
CA LEU A 172 -3.52 -5.58 12.18
C LEU A 172 -3.74 -6.32 10.86
N SER A 173 -2.68 -6.40 10.06
CA SER A 173 -2.62 -7.21 8.84
C SER A 173 -1.49 -8.22 8.96
N ILE A 174 -1.76 -9.49 8.63
CA ILE A 174 -0.84 -10.61 8.76
C ILE A 174 -0.82 -11.38 7.44
N SER A 175 0.35 -11.74 6.97
CA SER A 175 0.54 -12.64 5.83
C SER A 175 1.34 -13.85 6.29
N THR A 176 0.79 -15.04 6.10
CA THR A 176 1.43 -16.32 6.36
C THR A 176 1.76 -16.99 5.04
N GLU A 177 2.99 -17.46 4.91
CA GLU A 177 3.49 -18.21 3.77
C GLU A 177 4.06 -19.54 4.25
N ILE A 178 3.66 -20.63 3.61
CA ILE A 178 4.21 -21.98 3.81
C ILE A 178 4.89 -22.39 2.52
N MET A 179 6.19 -22.67 2.59
CA MET A 179 6.97 -23.19 1.48
C MET A 179 7.38 -24.63 1.75
N ARG A 180 7.00 -25.54 0.87
CA ARG A 180 7.44 -26.95 0.92
C ARG A 180 8.72 -27.10 0.11
N MET A 181 9.71 -27.72 0.73
CA MET A 181 10.98 -28.09 0.12
C MET A 181 11.15 -29.60 0.20
N LYS A 182 11.85 -30.18 -0.78
CA LYS A 182 12.07 -31.62 -0.86
C LYS A 182 12.94 -32.20 0.28
N ASP A 183 13.74 -31.37 0.96
CA ASP A 183 14.77 -31.81 1.90
C ASP A 183 14.68 -31.04 3.23
N LYS A 184 14.42 -31.77 4.32
CA LYS A 184 14.40 -31.25 5.70
C LYS A 184 15.69 -30.51 6.10
N LYS A 185 16.86 -30.93 5.56
CA LYS A 185 18.13 -30.26 5.81
C LYS A 185 18.17 -28.90 5.09
N ALA A 186 17.64 -28.84 3.86
CA ALA A 186 17.52 -27.57 3.13
C ALA A 186 16.62 -26.58 3.88
N VAL A 187 15.50 -27.05 4.46
CA VAL A 187 14.60 -26.24 5.29
C VAL A 187 15.33 -25.65 6.48
N ARG A 188 16.03 -26.49 7.27
CA ARG A 188 16.79 -26.02 8.44
C ARG A 188 17.89 -25.04 8.06
N ASN A 189 18.61 -25.31 6.96
CA ASN A 189 19.65 -24.40 6.46
C ASN A 189 19.06 -23.07 5.99
N HIS A 190 17.87 -23.09 5.37
CA HIS A 190 17.15 -21.89 4.96
C HIS A 190 16.71 -21.07 6.17
N TYR A 191 16.14 -21.74 7.18
CA TYR A 191 15.76 -21.10 8.45
C TYR A 191 16.96 -20.48 9.14
N ALA A 192 18.07 -21.23 9.32
CA ALA A 192 19.29 -20.73 9.94
C ALA A 192 19.88 -19.53 9.19
N PHE A 193 19.80 -19.54 7.85
CA PHE A 193 20.24 -18.41 7.05
C PHE A 193 19.36 -17.17 7.26
N LYS A 194 18.03 -17.34 7.22
CA LYS A 194 17.10 -16.20 7.42
C LYS A 194 17.24 -15.62 8.83
N THR A 195 17.31 -16.48 9.86
CA THR A 195 17.50 -16.02 11.24
C THR A 195 18.84 -15.32 11.44
N GLY A 196 19.93 -15.89 10.91
CA GLY A 196 21.24 -15.26 10.95
C GLY A 196 21.28 -13.91 10.22
N LEU A 197 20.51 -13.74 9.13
CA LEU A 197 20.40 -12.47 8.44
C LEU A 197 19.74 -11.41 9.34
N PHE A 198 18.60 -11.72 9.98
CA PHE A 198 17.94 -10.80 10.91
C PHE A 198 18.86 -10.43 12.08
N GLU A 199 19.58 -11.40 12.62
CA GLU A 199 20.53 -11.19 13.72
C GLU A 199 21.74 -10.33 13.30
N SER A 200 22.26 -10.52 12.08
CA SER A 200 23.43 -9.79 11.57
C SER A 200 23.14 -8.31 11.27
N ILE A 201 21.89 -7.96 10.91
CA ILE A 201 21.49 -6.57 10.69
C ILE A 201 21.52 -5.74 11.98
N GLY A 202 21.33 -6.37 13.15
CA GLY A 202 21.51 -5.78 14.47
C GLY A 202 20.42 -4.80 14.93
N ILE A 203 19.49 -4.40 14.05
CA ILE A 203 18.39 -3.48 14.39
C ILE A 203 17.16 -4.20 14.95
N PHE A 204 17.12 -5.52 14.89
CA PHE A 204 16.02 -6.33 15.39
C PHE A 204 16.29 -6.87 16.79
N ARG A 205 15.23 -7.15 17.54
CA ARG A 205 15.23 -7.95 18.75
C ARG A 205 14.34 -9.17 18.55
N THR A 206 14.70 -10.27 19.18
CA THR A 206 13.93 -11.52 19.12
C THR A 206 12.86 -11.50 20.20
N GLU A 207 11.64 -11.23 19.83
CA GLU A 207 10.44 -11.16 20.69
C GLU A 207 9.16 -11.31 19.85
N PRO A 208 8.08 -11.84 20.42
CA PRO A 208 7.99 -12.68 21.61
C PRO A 208 8.51 -14.10 21.35
N LYS A 209 8.69 -14.88 22.41
CA LYS A 209 8.94 -16.32 22.29
C LYS A 209 7.65 -17.04 21.95
N ILE A 210 7.70 -17.95 20.97
CA ILE A 210 6.56 -18.79 20.62
C ILE A 210 6.52 -19.98 21.57
N LYS A 211 5.46 -20.05 22.38
CA LYS A 211 5.26 -21.14 23.34
C LYS A 211 5.25 -22.48 22.58
N GLU A 212 5.83 -23.52 23.18
CA GLU A 212 5.92 -24.89 22.65
C GLU A 212 6.82 -25.03 21.40
N HIS A 213 7.05 -23.94 20.65
CA HIS A 213 7.84 -23.90 19.41
C HIS A 213 9.16 -23.10 19.51
N THR A 214 9.71 -22.95 20.72
CA THR A 214 10.92 -22.13 20.96
C THR A 214 12.16 -22.61 20.20
N ARG A 215 12.19 -23.88 19.76
CA ARG A 215 13.33 -24.47 19.05
C ARG A 215 13.27 -24.25 17.55
N ASN A 216 12.07 -24.15 16.98
CA ASN A 216 11.83 -24.11 15.55
C ASN A 216 11.09 -22.87 15.08
N ALA A 217 10.80 -21.90 15.96
CA ALA A 217 10.18 -20.63 15.63
C ALA A 217 10.88 -19.45 16.31
N ARG A 218 11.02 -18.33 15.60
CA ARG A 218 11.53 -17.05 16.10
C ARG A 218 10.83 -15.90 15.45
N CYS A 219 10.54 -14.87 16.26
CA CYS A 219 9.97 -13.61 15.79
C CYS A 219 10.94 -12.46 16.02
N TYR A 220 10.88 -11.49 15.13
CA TYR A 220 11.75 -10.33 15.07
C TYR A 220 10.94 -9.05 14.97
N VAL A 221 11.22 -8.10 15.84
CA VAL A 221 10.66 -6.75 15.82
C VAL A 221 11.80 -5.73 15.82
N LEU A 222 11.56 -4.53 15.32
CA LEU A 222 12.55 -3.46 15.38
C LEU A 222 12.84 -3.08 16.85
N ARG A 223 14.11 -2.81 17.17
CA ARG A 223 14.53 -2.36 18.52
C ARG A 223 13.99 -0.98 18.85
N LYS A 224 14.06 -0.08 17.87
CA LYS A 224 13.48 1.26 17.93
C LYS A 224 12.39 1.33 16.89
N ASP A 225 11.21 1.58 17.32
CA ASP A 225 10.04 1.68 16.47
C ASP A 225 9.35 2.99 16.81
N GLU A 226 9.74 4.04 16.08
CA GLU A 226 9.20 5.40 16.22
C GLU A 226 8.05 5.66 15.25
N ASP A 227 7.87 4.78 14.25
CA ASP A 227 6.84 4.92 13.25
C ASP A 227 5.43 4.65 13.81
N SER A 228 4.43 5.19 13.13
CA SER A 228 3.02 4.93 13.44
C SER A 228 2.59 3.51 13.08
N ILE A 229 3.32 2.85 12.17
CA ILE A 229 3.10 1.47 11.75
C ILE A 229 4.27 0.61 12.21
N THR A 230 3.94 -0.41 12.97
CA THR A 230 4.91 -1.39 13.47
C THR A 230 4.87 -2.65 12.62
N SER A 231 6.03 -3.31 12.47
CA SER A 231 6.14 -4.58 11.76
C SER A 231 6.81 -5.66 12.62
N MET A 232 6.36 -6.89 12.45
CA MET A 232 6.92 -8.08 13.07
C MET A 232 7.07 -9.18 12.02
N ASN A 233 8.23 -9.83 12.01
CA ASN A 233 8.51 -10.95 11.11
C ASN A 233 8.82 -12.19 11.91
N CYS A 234 8.11 -13.27 11.66
CA CYS A 234 8.32 -14.53 12.31
C CYS A 234 8.75 -15.59 11.29
N LEU A 235 9.67 -16.42 11.69
CA LEU A 235 10.19 -17.53 10.91
C LEU A 235 10.02 -18.81 11.71
N ALA A 236 9.57 -19.86 11.05
CA ALA A 236 9.48 -21.17 11.65
C ALA A 236 9.78 -22.27 10.62
N TYR A 237 9.95 -23.49 11.11
CA TYR A 237 10.05 -24.67 10.25
C TYR A 237 9.44 -25.89 10.96
N ASP A 238 8.88 -26.76 10.15
CA ASP A 238 8.47 -28.09 10.58
C ASP A 238 8.67 -29.10 9.43
N GLY A 239 9.44 -30.15 9.69
CA GLY A 239 9.72 -31.18 8.67
C GLY A 239 10.31 -30.58 7.37
N GLU A 240 9.55 -30.66 6.30
CA GLU A 240 9.85 -30.17 4.95
C GLU A 240 9.25 -28.78 4.68
N LEU A 241 8.65 -28.17 5.69
CA LEU A 241 7.96 -26.89 5.60
C LEU A 241 8.81 -25.78 6.20
N SER A 242 8.94 -24.67 5.47
CA SER A 242 9.42 -23.39 5.95
C SER A 242 8.25 -22.45 6.05
N ILE A 243 8.02 -21.89 7.22
CA ILE A 243 6.90 -21.00 7.51
C ILE A 243 7.46 -19.60 7.73
N SER A 244 6.88 -18.61 7.07
CA SER A 244 7.15 -17.20 7.27
C SER A 244 5.85 -16.48 7.55
N LEU A 245 5.84 -15.68 8.61
CA LEU A 245 4.71 -14.83 8.94
C LEU A 245 5.20 -13.39 9.03
N SER A 246 4.57 -12.49 8.30
CA SER A 246 4.82 -11.05 8.34
C SER A 246 3.57 -10.34 8.80
N ALA A 247 3.70 -9.54 9.84
CA ALA A 247 2.61 -8.75 10.39
C ALA A 247 2.96 -7.27 10.36
N SER A 248 1.97 -6.43 10.08
CA SER A 248 2.06 -4.98 10.19
C SER A 248 0.78 -4.42 10.78
N GLY A 249 0.89 -3.36 11.55
CA GLY A 249 -0.27 -2.76 12.20
C GLY A 249 0.03 -1.42 12.82
N THR A 250 -1.04 -0.74 13.23
CA THR A 250 -0.97 0.53 13.94
C THR A 250 -0.61 0.31 15.41
N LYS A 251 -0.15 1.35 16.09
CA LYS A 251 0.07 1.30 17.53
C LYS A 251 -1.25 1.56 18.30
N PRO A 252 -1.48 0.83 19.40
CA PRO A 252 -0.64 -0.18 20.02
C PRO A 252 -0.62 -1.50 19.20
N PHE A 253 0.57 -1.98 18.83
CA PHE A 253 0.72 -3.19 18.02
C PHE A 253 0.69 -4.44 18.89
N ASP A 254 -0.28 -5.31 18.63
CA ASP A 254 -0.47 -6.55 19.40
C ASP A 254 0.49 -7.68 18.94
N ARG A 255 1.68 -7.70 19.54
CA ARG A 255 2.68 -8.74 19.30
C ARG A 255 2.25 -10.10 19.81
N ALA A 256 1.38 -10.12 20.83
CA ALA A 256 0.92 -11.38 21.42
C ALA A 256 -0.06 -12.07 20.46
N ALA A 257 -0.98 -11.34 19.85
CA ALA A 257 -1.88 -11.87 18.84
C ALA A 257 -1.12 -12.44 17.63
N VAL A 258 -0.05 -11.77 17.17
CA VAL A 258 0.79 -12.28 16.08
C VAL A 258 1.53 -13.56 16.47
N ALA A 259 2.03 -13.63 17.70
CA ALA A 259 2.70 -14.83 18.20
C ALA A 259 1.75 -16.02 18.38
N GLU A 260 0.54 -15.76 18.86
CA GLU A 260 -0.50 -16.78 18.99
C GLU A 260 -0.92 -17.33 17.63
N LEU A 261 -1.14 -16.44 16.65
CA LEU A 261 -1.48 -16.88 15.29
C LEU A 261 -0.39 -17.76 14.67
N LEU A 262 0.91 -17.47 14.92
CA LEU A 262 1.99 -18.34 14.47
C LEU A 262 1.96 -19.69 15.23
N LYS A 263 1.69 -19.67 16.52
CA LYS A 263 1.55 -20.90 17.31
C LYS A 263 0.41 -21.77 16.75
N ASP A 264 -0.76 -21.19 16.57
CA ASP A 264 -1.92 -21.89 16.01
C ASP A 264 -1.64 -22.42 14.60
N GLN A 265 -0.90 -21.67 13.78
CA GLN A 265 -0.46 -22.14 12.46
C GLN A 265 0.44 -23.37 12.56
N LEU A 266 1.35 -23.43 13.53
CA LEU A 266 2.25 -24.58 13.72
C LEU A 266 1.51 -25.77 14.30
N ASP A 267 0.58 -25.55 15.21
CA ASP A 267 -0.28 -26.59 15.78
C ASP A 267 -1.22 -27.17 14.71
N HIS A 268 -1.78 -26.31 13.84
CA HIS A 268 -2.57 -26.76 12.70
C HIS A 268 -1.77 -27.61 11.71
N ILE A 269 -0.48 -27.30 11.47
CA ILE A 269 0.40 -28.14 10.64
C ILE A 269 0.61 -29.50 11.29
N ALA A 270 0.75 -29.56 12.61
CA ALA A 270 0.94 -30.81 13.35
C ALA A 270 -0.34 -31.68 13.37
N SER A 271 -1.51 -31.04 13.37
CA SER A 271 -2.83 -31.71 13.44
C SER A 271 -3.86 -31.06 12.50
N PRO A 272 -3.76 -31.26 11.16
CA PRO A 272 -4.55 -30.51 10.18
C PRO A 272 -6.07 -30.76 10.20
N GLY A 273 -6.58 -31.57 11.08
CA GLY A 273 -8.02 -31.89 11.20
C GLY A 273 -8.70 -31.29 12.41
N GLU A 274 -7.98 -30.66 13.32
CA GLU A 274 -8.51 -30.23 14.62
C GLU A 274 -9.17 -28.84 14.56
N TYR A 275 -8.90 -28.07 13.50
CA TYR A 275 -9.37 -26.69 13.31
C TYR A 275 -10.41 -26.51 12.18
N ILE A 276 -11.01 -27.61 11.70
CA ILE A 276 -11.99 -27.58 10.60
C ILE A 276 -13.42 -27.53 11.12
#